data_38fa8a04da555bd0155aa95d72eb5659
#
_entry.id   38fa8a04da555bd0155aa95d72eb5659
#
_cell.length_a   1.000
_cell.length_b   1.000
_cell.length_c   1.000
_cell.angle_alpha   90.00
_cell.angle_beta   90.00
_cell.angle_gamma   90.00
#
_symmetry.space_group_name_H-M   'P 1'
#
loop_
_entity.id
_entity.type
_entity.pdbx_description
1 polymer ?
#
loop_
_entity_poly.entity_id
_entity_poly.type
_entity_poly.pdbx_seq_one_letter_code
_entity_poly.pdbx_strand_id
1 'polypeptide(L)'
;MAFLKKWLLQITVGMLVFGFSFTSGISASAQSHPTNIKVLDEHSDGHGNIVRTVQFNEGLMRVTQTIIEPRKAAIGVRVAIKMDTARKDSLVVLIKKSDYILQVWYRQRLIRTYKAVFGPNPLQNKLMEGDRNTPEGMFRIANKNEGSKYDRFMQLNYPNDSSYACFNRLKASGQLPASAKIGGNVGIHGIWQGGDDMIQLGIGWTDGCIALKNKDIEDLFSLVSVGTRVYIRK
;
A
#
# COMPACT_ATOMS: atom_id res chain seq x y z
N MET A 1 -57.67 13.08 -13.92
CA MET A 1 -57.49 14.05 -12.83
C MET A 1 -57.01 13.29 -11.60
N ALA A 2 -55.71 13.35 -11.30
CA ALA A 2 -55.14 13.04 -9.98
C ALA A 2 -53.68 13.46 -9.98
N PHE A 3 -53.36 14.44 -9.14
CA PHE A 3 -52.07 15.09 -9.00
C PHE A 3 -51.10 14.18 -8.23
N LEU A 4 -49.96 13.83 -8.82
CA LEU A 4 -48.80 13.29 -8.12
C LEU A 4 -47.98 14.44 -7.53
N LYS A 5 -47.96 14.57 -6.20
CA LYS A 5 -47.05 15.45 -5.46
C LYS A 5 -45.70 14.77 -5.35
N LYS A 6 -44.68 15.33 -6.01
CA LYS A 6 -43.26 15.06 -5.79
C LYS A 6 -42.80 15.72 -4.48
N TRP A 7 -42.32 14.96 -3.53
CA TRP A 7 -41.56 15.45 -2.37
C TRP A 7 -40.08 15.53 -2.76
N LEU A 8 -39.57 16.75 -2.91
CA LEU A 8 -38.15 17.02 -2.94
C LEU A 8 -37.68 17.17 -1.49
N LEU A 9 -36.82 16.26 -1.06
CA LEU A 9 -36.06 16.40 0.19
C LEU A 9 -34.83 17.27 -0.10
N GLN A 10 -34.85 18.51 0.34
CA GLN A 10 -33.68 19.40 0.32
C GLN A 10 -32.80 19.04 1.53
N ILE A 11 -31.63 18.46 1.28
CA ILE A 11 -30.57 18.34 2.27
C ILE A 11 -29.74 19.61 2.23
N THR A 12 -29.95 20.47 3.21
CA THR A 12 -29.12 21.69 3.41
C THR A 12 -27.84 21.26 4.13
N VAL A 13 -26.72 21.18 3.38
CA VAL A 13 -25.39 21.04 3.97
C VAL A 13 -24.94 22.43 4.41
N GLY A 14 -24.96 22.67 5.71
CA GLY A 14 -24.41 23.89 6.32
C GLY A 14 -22.88 23.87 6.25
N MET A 15 -22.31 24.69 5.38
CA MET A 15 -20.89 24.91 5.26
C MET A 15 -20.46 25.97 6.29
N LEU A 16 -19.95 25.54 7.43
CA LEU A 16 -19.29 26.43 8.40
C LEU A 16 -17.86 26.71 7.89
N VAL A 17 -17.65 27.87 7.31
CA VAL A 17 -16.32 28.36 6.91
C VAL A 17 -15.67 28.96 8.14
N PHE A 18 -14.78 28.24 8.79
CA PHE A 18 -13.82 28.79 9.74
C PHE A 18 -12.58 29.25 8.96
N GLY A 19 -12.40 30.57 8.89
CA GLY A 19 -11.17 31.17 8.37
C GLY A 19 -9.99 30.90 9.32
N PHE A 20 -9.05 30.04 8.94
CA PHE A 20 -7.77 29.92 9.59
C PHE A 20 -6.71 30.62 8.75
N SER A 21 -6.08 31.65 9.35
CA SER A 21 -4.86 32.26 8.82
C SER A 21 -3.73 31.25 8.90
N PHE A 22 -3.25 30.80 7.74
CA PHE A 22 -2.06 29.95 7.65
C PHE A 22 -0.80 30.80 7.80
N THR A 23 -0.12 30.70 8.93
CA THR A 23 1.29 31.05 9.04
C THR A 23 2.11 29.87 8.51
N SER A 24 2.91 30.14 7.48
CA SER A 24 3.78 29.18 6.80
C SER A 24 4.89 28.67 7.73
N GLY A 25 4.67 27.47 8.24
CA GLY A 25 5.67 26.65 8.91
C GLY A 25 5.37 25.19 8.59
N ILE A 26 5.70 24.73 7.36
CA ILE A 26 5.59 23.31 7.01
C ILE A 26 6.77 22.58 7.64
N SER A 27 6.64 22.24 8.91
CA SER A 27 7.34 21.09 9.47
C SER A 27 6.84 19.83 8.75
N ALA A 28 7.75 19.08 8.15
CA ALA A 28 7.43 17.75 7.68
C ALA A 28 6.77 16.98 8.82
N SER A 29 5.47 16.74 8.74
CA SER A 29 4.73 16.02 9.77
C SER A 29 5.33 14.64 9.90
N ALA A 30 5.93 14.37 11.03
CA ALA A 30 6.32 13.02 11.41
C ALA A 30 5.04 12.17 11.29
N GLN A 31 5.04 11.21 10.35
CA GLN A 31 3.93 10.31 10.12
C GLN A 31 3.62 9.60 11.45
N SER A 32 2.51 9.93 12.08
CA SER A 32 2.11 9.31 13.34
C SER A 32 1.73 7.86 13.08
N HIS A 33 2.34 6.95 13.85
CA HIS A 33 2.00 5.53 13.73
C HIS A 33 0.59 5.29 14.28
N PRO A 34 -0.19 4.40 13.65
CA PRO A 34 -1.44 3.93 14.20
C PRO A 34 -1.26 3.36 15.62
N THR A 35 -2.13 3.77 16.53
CA THR A 35 -2.15 3.34 17.93
C THR A 35 -3.54 2.86 18.35
N ASN A 36 -3.65 2.18 19.49
CA ASN A 36 -4.93 1.69 20.03
C ASN A 36 -5.72 0.84 19.03
N ILE A 37 -5.06 -0.12 18.41
CA ILE A 37 -5.66 -1.02 17.42
C ILE A 37 -6.65 -1.94 18.12
N LYS A 38 -7.88 -2.01 17.60
CA LYS A 38 -8.95 -2.90 18.08
C LYS A 38 -9.61 -3.58 16.90
N VAL A 39 -9.78 -4.88 16.96
CA VAL A 39 -10.66 -5.62 16.05
C VAL A 39 -12.08 -5.48 16.61
N LEU A 40 -12.97 -4.87 15.84
CA LEU A 40 -14.37 -4.68 16.19
C LEU A 40 -15.21 -5.87 15.76
N ASP A 41 -14.88 -6.44 14.60
CA ASP A 41 -15.57 -7.58 14.02
C ASP A 41 -14.63 -8.38 13.11
N GLU A 42 -14.83 -9.69 13.07
CA GLU A 42 -14.14 -10.59 12.14
C GLU A 42 -15.04 -11.78 11.80
N HIS A 43 -15.33 -11.97 10.52
CA HIS A 43 -16.12 -13.09 10.03
C HIS A 43 -15.69 -13.55 8.63
N SER A 44 -16.18 -14.71 8.19
CA SER A 44 -16.04 -15.18 6.81
C SER A 44 -17.22 -14.68 5.96
N ASP A 45 -16.93 -14.19 4.76
CA ASP A 45 -17.95 -13.74 3.80
C ASP A 45 -18.65 -14.88 3.05
N GLY A 46 -18.32 -16.13 3.33
CA GLY A 46 -18.82 -17.30 2.61
C GLY A 46 -18.17 -17.53 1.22
N HIS A 47 -17.44 -16.57 0.69
CA HIS A 47 -16.74 -16.64 -0.60
C HIS A 47 -15.25 -16.97 -0.47
N GLY A 48 -14.81 -17.32 0.73
CA GLY A 48 -13.41 -17.69 1.03
C GLY A 48 -12.53 -16.51 1.43
N ASN A 49 -13.12 -15.40 1.84
CA ASN A 49 -12.42 -14.28 2.44
C ASN A 49 -12.71 -14.18 3.94
N ILE A 50 -11.78 -13.53 4.65
CA ILE A 50 -11.99 -13.02 5.98
C ILE A 50 -12.29 -11.53 5.85
N VAL A 51 -13.45 -11.11 6.35
CA VAL A 51 -13.82 -9.70 6.48
C VAL A 51 -13.52 -9.27 7.91
N ARG A 52 -12.72 -8.24 8.07
CA ARG A 52 -12.30 -7.73 9.37
C ARG A 52 -12.52 -6.24 9.45
N THR A 53 -13.22 -5.78 10.48
CA THR A 53 -13.36 -4.37 10.81
C THR A 53 -12.44 -4.02 11.97
N VAL A 54 -11.49 -3.13 11.73
CA VAL A 54 -10.53 -2.65 12.73
C VAL A 54 -10.73 -1.17 13.00
N GLN A 55 -10.45 -0.76 14.21
CA GLN A 55 -10.41 0.64 14.62
C GLN A 55 -9.05 0.96 15.22
N PHE A 56 -8.50 2.12 14.88
CA PHE A 56 -7.23 2.59 15.41
C PHE A 56 -7.19 4.13 15.40
N ASN A 57 -6.20 4.70 16.09
CA ASN A 57 -5.94 6.13 16.03
C ASN A 57 -4.80 6.43 15.08
N GLU A 58 -4.99 7.41 14.18
CA GLU A 58 -3.96 7.98 13.32
C GLU A 58 -3.80 9.46 13.70
N GLY A 59 -2.80 9.77 14.52
CA GLY A 59 -2.70 11.07 15.19
C GLY A 59 -3.89 11.32 16.13
N LEU A 60 -4.62 12.40 15.90
CA LEU A 60 -5.84 12.75 16.66
C LEU A 60 -7.12 12.14 16.08
N MET A 61 -7.04 11.50 14.94
CA MET A 61 -8.20 10.92 14.27
C MET A 61 -8.41 9.47 14.71
N ARG A 62 -9.68 9.07 14.86
CA ARG A 62 -10.09 7.69 14.99
C ARG A 62 -10.50 7.16 13.62
N VAL A 63 -9.80 6.14 13.15
CA VAL A 63 -10.02 5.53 11.85
C VAL A 63 -10.70 4.17 12.05
N THR A 64 -11.71 3.89 11.23
CA THR A 64 -12.30 2.55 11.12
C THR A 64 -12.08 2.06 9.70
N GLN A 65 -11.48 0.88 9.56
CA GLN A 65 -11.15 0.28 8.26
C GLN A 65 -11.75 -1.12 8.17
N THR A 66 -12.44 -1.42 7.06
CA THR A 66 -12.86 -2.78 6.72
C THR A 66 -11.87 -3.39 5.73
N ILE A 67 -11.33 -4.54 6.08
CA ILE A 67 -10.31 -5.29 5.35
C ILE A 67 -10.97 -6.57 4.84
N ILE A 68 -10.84 -6.85 3.55
CA ILE A 68 -11.28 -8.11 2.92
C ILE A 68 -10.03 -8.83 2.47
N GLU A 69 -9.72 -9.94 3.12
CA GLU A 69 -8.49 -10.71 2.90
C GLU A 69 -8.83 -12.15 2.48
N PRO A 70 -8.29 -12.64 1.35
CA PRO A 70 -8.49 -14.04 0.96
C PRO A 70 -7.88 -15.02 1.96
N ARG A 71 -8.66 -15.97 2.43
CA ARG A 71 -8.24 -16.98 3.42
C ARG A 71 -7.13 -17.91 2.91
N LYS A 72 -6.99 -18.05 1.58
CA LYS A 72 -6.14 -19.06 0.95
C LYS A 72 -4.75 -18.57 0.53
N ALA A 73 -4.32 -17.38 0.92
CA ALA A 73 -2.95 -16.95 0.64
C ALA A 73 -1.97 -17.89 1.35
N ALA A 74 -1.18 -18.65 0.57
CA ALA A 74 -0.14 -19.52 1.11
C ALA A 74 1.03 -18.68 1.65
N ILE A 75 0.80 -18.04 2.81
CA ILE A 75 1.79 -17.21 3.51
C ILE A 75 2.81 -18.13 4.19
N GLY A 76 4.07 -17.68 4.24
CA GLY A 76 5.14 -18.40 4.95
C GLY A 76 5.85 -19.46 4.12
N VAL A 77 5.62 -19.53 2.79
CA VAL A 77 6.43 -20.37 1.91
C VAL A 77 7.89 -19.94 2.00
N ARG A 78 8.77 -20.84 2.43
CA ARG A 78 10.22 -20.64 2.53
C ARG A 78 10.94 -21.88 1.97
N VAL A 79 11.34 -21.82 0.71
CA VAL A 79 12.10 -22.88 0.06
C VAL A 79 13.59 -22.53 0.09
N ALA A 80 14.40 -23.40 0.63
CA ALA A 80 15.85 -23.24 0.56
C ALA A 80 16.32 -23.40 -0.89
N ILE A 81 17.08 -22.44 -1.37
CA ILE A 81 17.75 -22.51 -2.68
C ILE A 81 19.22 -22.14 -2.48
N LYS A 82 20.11 -22.88 -3.12
CA LYS A 82 21.49 -22.44 -3.29
C LYS A 82 21.48 -21.37 -4.39
N MET A 83 21.56 -20.11 -4.00
CA MET A 83 21.71 -19.01 -4.94
C MET A 83 23.19 -18.78 -5.21
N ASP A 84 23.60 -19.11 -6.39
CA ASP A 84 24.85 -18.60 -6.96
C ASP A 84 24.68 -17.09 -7.21
N THR A 85 25.63 -16.28 -6.75
CA THR A 85 25.59 -14.82 -6.89
C THR A 85 25.43 -14.36 -8.35
N ALA A 86 25.90 -15.14 -9.30
CA ALA A 86 25.74 -14.86 -10.74
C ALA A 86 24.31 -14.98 -11.26
N ARG A 87 23.35 -15.49 -10.46
CA ARG A 87 21.98 -15.77 -10.89
C ARG A 87 20.90 -14.98 -10.17
N LYS A 88 21.27 -13.98 -9.38
CA LYS A 88 20.30 -13.08 -8.72
C LYS A 88 19.38 -12.37 -9.73
N ASP A 89 19.80 -12.17 -10.96
CA ASP A 89 19.02 -11.59 -12.05
C ASP A 89 17.79 -12.44 -12.46
N SER A 90 17.76 -13.71 -12.05
CA SER A 90 16.61 -14.60 -12.28
C SER A 90 15.53 -14.50 -11.23
N LEU A 91 15.72 -13.64 -10.22
CA LEU A 91 14.69 -13.37 -9.21
C LEU A 91 13.66 -12.38 -9.73
N VAL A 92 12.41 -12.64 -9.38
CA VAL A 92 11.28 -11.78 -9.66
C VAL A 92 10.45 -11.65 -8.39
N VAL A 93 10.09 -10.43 -8.04
CA VAL A 93 9.13 -10.13 -6.99
C VAL A 93 7.76 -9.89 -7.63
N LEU A 94 6.75 -10.59 -7.17
CA LEU A 94 5.36 -10.40 -7.56
C LEU A 94 4.53 -9.97 -6.34
N ILE A 95 3.89 -8.82 -6.42
CA ILE A 95 3.03 -8.27 -5.38
C ILE A 95 1.59 -8.33 -5.88
N LYS A 96 0.73 -9.00 -5.11
CA LYS A 96 -0.70 -9.10 -5.35
C LYS A 96 -1.43 -8.36 -4.25
N LYS A 97 -1.96 -7.19 -4.59
CA LYS A 97 -2.58 -6.29 -3.61
C LYS A 97 -3.86 -6.86 -3.04
N SER A 98 -4.70 -7.47 -3.88
CA SER A 98 -5.94 -8.13 -3.44
C SER A 98 -5.71 -9.30 -2.48
N ASP A 99 -4.58 -9.98 -2.62
CA ASP A 99 -4.24 -11.15 -1.83
C ASP A 99 -3.43 -10.79 -0.57
N TYR A 100 -3.04 -9.52 -0.41
CA TYR A 100 -2.17 -9.03 0.66
C TYR A 100 -0.84 -9.79 0.76
N ILE A 101 -0.25 -10.16 -0.38
CA ILE A 101 1.00 -10.93 -0.43
C ILE A 101 2.07 -10.31 -1.33
N LEU A 102 3.32 -10.59 -0.95
CA LEU A 102 4.50 -10.45 -1.77
C LEU A 102 5.15 -11.83 -1.96
N GLN A 103 5.37 -12.20 -3.20
CA GLN A 103 5.98 -13.47 -3.59
C GLN A 103 7.35 -13.23 -4.22
N VAL A 104 8.31 -14.11 -3.94
CA VAL A 104 9.60 -14.15 -4.64
C VAL A 104 9.66 -15.43 -5.45
N TRP A 105 9.94 -15.26 -6.73
CA TRP A 105 10.06 -16.34 -7.70
C TRP A 105 11.49 -16.43 -8.22
N TYR A 106 12.00 -17.64 -8.32
CA TYR A 106 13.29 -17.93 -8.93
C TYR A 106 13.08 -18.96 -10.04
N ARG A 107 13.40 -18.60 -11.30
CA ARG A 107 13.23 -19.47 -12.47
C ARG A 107 11.86 -20.18 -12.49
N GLN A 108 10.78 -19.43 -12.35
CA GLN A 108 9.39 -19.92 -12.33
C GLN A 108 9.00 -20.76 -11.09
N ARG A 109 9.88 -20.92 -10.12
CA ARG A 109 9.60 -21.59 -8.85
C ARG A 109 9.33 -20.55 -7.77
N LEU A 110 8.20 -20.68 -7.08
CA LEU A 110 7.90 -19.87 -5.90
C LEU A 110 8.83 -20.29 -4.74
N ILE A 111 9.56 -19.33 -4.18
CA ILE A 111 10.53 -19.60 -3.12
C ILE A 111 10.22 -18.89 -1.81
N ARG A 112 9.48 -17.77 -1.86
CA ARG A 112 9.03 -17.03 -0.67
C ARG A 112 7.63 -16.50 -0.90
N THR A 113 6.85 -16.47 0.17
CA THR A 113 5.60 -15.71 0.26
C THR A 113 5.54 -15.01 1.61
N TYR A 114 5.36 -13.71 1.58
CA TYR A 114 5.22 -12.87 2.77
C TYR A 114 3.85 -12.18 2.74
N LYS A 115 3.30 -11.92 3.93
CA LYS A 115 2.17 -11.04 4.06
C LYS A 115 2.63 -9.61 3.85
N ALA A 116 1.86 -8.83 3.09
CA ALA A 116 2.15 -7.45 2.75
C ALA A 116 0.94 -6.56 2.99
N VAL A 117 1.16 -5.34 3.44
CA VAL A 117 0.13 -4.30 3.50
C VAL A 117 0.56 -3.09 2.67
N PHE A 118 -0.40 -2.24 2.36
CA PHE A 118 -0.29 -1.14 1.42
C PHE A 118 -0.86 0.14 2.02
N GLY A 119 -1.21 1.11 1.19
CA GLY A 119 -2.07 2.19 1.59
C GLY A 119 -3.50 1.73 1.89
N PRO A 120 -4.36 2.65 2.37
CA PRO A 120 -5.73 2.30 2.83
C PRO A 120 -6.62 1.67 1.77
N ASN A 121 -6.33 1.90 0.48
CA ASN A 121 -7.13 1.43 -0.65
C ASN A 121 -6.34 0.47 -1.54
N PRO A 122 -6.07 -0.77 -1.12
CA PRO A 122 -5.18 -1.69 -1.85
C PRO A 122 -5.70 -2.04 -3.26
N LEU A 123 -7.02 -1.98 -3.48
CA LEU A 123 -7.62 -2.31 -4.78
C LEU A 123 -7.56 -1.17 -5.80
N GLN A 124 -7.13 0.03 -5.39
CA GLN A 124 -6.97 1.19 -6.26
C GLN A 124 -5.52 1.30 -6.76
N ASN A 125 -5.36 1.75 -8.01
CA ASN A 125 -4.04 2.10 -8.53
C ASN A 125 -3.65 3.53 -8.11
N LYS A 126 -2.35 3.78 -8.00
CA LYS A 126 -1.83 5.12 -7.76
C LYS A 126 -2.01 5.99 -9.00
N LEU A 127 -2.65 7.15 -8.81
CA LEU A 127 -2.89 8.12 -9.87
C LEU A 127 -2.10 9.42 -9.66
N MET A 128 -1.94 9.85 -8.40
CA MET A 128 -1.28 11.11 -8.06
C MET A 128 -0.69 11.08 -6.65
N GLU A 129 0.11 12.08 -6.31
CA GLU A 129 0.60 12.31 -4.96
C GLU A 129 -0.56 12.56 -4.00
N GLY A 130 -0.46 12.00 -2.79
CA GLY A 130 -1.48 12.15 -1.74
C GLY A 130 -2.67 11.20 -1.82
N ASP A 131 -2.82 10.41 -2.88
CA ASP A 131 -3.90 9.42 -3.01
C ASP A 131 -3.72 8.18 -2.10
N ARG A 132 -2.55 8.04 -1.49
CA ARG A 132 -2.14 6.94 -0.61
C ARG A 132 -2.26 5.55 -1.26
N ASN A 133 -2.34 5.46 -2.57
CA ASN A 133 -2.44 4.20 -3.29
C ASN A 133 -1.06 3.66 -3.68
N THR A 134 -0.93 2.34 -3.74
CA THR A 134 0.26 1.65 -4.23
C THR A 134 0.18 1.52 -5.76
N PRO A 135 1.22 1.93 -6.52
CA PRO A 135 1.21 1.86 -7.97
C PRO A 135 1.17 0.42 -8.47
N GLU A 136 0.46 0.21 -9.58
CA GLU A 136 0.48 -1.04 -10.34
C GLU A 136 1.38 -0.92 -11.56
N GLY A 137 2.02 -2.01 -11.93
CA GLY A 137 2.91 -2.05 -13.10
C GLY A 137 4.18 -2.85 -12.89
N MET A 138 5.14 -2.61 -13.78
CA MET A 138 6.47 -3.22 -13.74
C MET A 138 7.50 -2.20 -13.25
N PHE A 139 8.20 -2.57 -12.21
CA PHE A 139 9.23 -1.76 -11.57
C PHE A 139 10.52 -2.56 -11.41
N ARG A 140 11.55 -1.87 -10.91
CA ARG A 140 12.80 -2.47 -10.44
C ARG A 140 13.18 -1.88 -9.10
N ILE A 141 13.91 -2.64 -8.31
CA ILE A 141 14.57 -2.11 -7.11
C ILE A 141 15.65 -1.14 -7.61
N ALA A 142 15.50 0.14 -7.30
CA ALA A 142 16.42 1.20 -7.70
C ALA A 142 17.54 1.41 -6.67
N ASN A 143 17.20 1.26 -5.39
CA ASN A 143 18.13 1.44 -4.28
C ASN A 143 17.74 0.58 -3.08
N LYS A 144 18.73 0.30 -2.21
CA LYS A 144 18.56 -0.45 -0.94
C LYS A 144 19.20 0.35 0.19
N ASN A 145 18.46 0.57 1.27
CA ASN A 145 18.92 1.28 2.46
C ASN A 145 18.65 0.43 3.70
N GLU A 146 19.71 0.15 4.47
CA GLU A 146 19.63 -0.63 5.71
C GLU A 146 19.19 0.22 6.91
N GLY A 147 19.49 1.52 6.91
CA GLY A 147 19.24 2.45 8.00
C GLY A 147 17.88 3.15 7.92
N SER A 148 16.84 2.49 7.44
CA SER A 148 15.49 3.06 7.39
C SER A 148 14.84 3.11 8.78
N LYS A 149 14.03 4.15 9.05
CA LYS A 149 13.21 4.24 10.27
C LYS A 149 12.18 3.11 10.42
N TYR A 150 11.88 2.41 9.31
CA TYR A 150 11.00 1.25 9.24
C TYR A 150 11.79 -0.02 8.91
N ASP A 151 12.92 -0.21 9.58
CA ASP A 151 13.89 -1.25 9.28
C ASP A 151 14.49 -1.10 7.86
N ARG A 152 14.56 -2.09 7.02
CA ARG A 152 15.09 -2.01 5.65
C ARG A 152 14.15 -1.24 4.71
N PHE A 153 14.74 -0.53 3.74
CA PHE A 153 13.98 0.12 2.67
C PHE A 153 14.56 -0.22 1.31
N MET A 154 13.73 -0.70 0.41
CA MET A 154 14.07 -0.97 -0.98
C MET A 154 13.24 -0.06 -1.88
N GLN A 155 13.86 0.98 -2.41
CA GLN A 155 13.22 1.95 -3.29
C GLN A 155 12.90 1.31 -4.65
N LEU A 156 11.70 1.54 -5.16
CA LEU A 156 11.33 1.22 -6.53
C LEU A 156 11.65 2.39 -7.46
N ASN A 157 11.88 2.09 -8.74
CA ASN A 157 12.03 3.11 -9.78
C ASN A 157 10.66 3.71 -10.19
N TYR A 158 9.82 4.03 -9.21
CA TYR A 158 8.58 4.78 -9.40
C TYR A 158 8.82 6.27 -9.10
N PRO A 159 8.33 7.20 -9.96
CA PRO A 159 7.72 6.95 -11.26
C PRO A 159 8.73 6.57 -12.35
N ASN A 160 8.34 5.67 -13.23
CA ASN A 160 9.07 5.33 -14.46
C ASN A 160 8.32 5.86 -15.70
N ASP A 161 8.87 5.61 -16.91
CA ASP A 161 8.30 6.13 -18.17
C ASP A 161 6.83 5.74 -18.35
N SER A 162 6.46 4.50 -18.02
CA SER A 162 5.07 4.03 -18.08
C SER A 162 4.18 4.76 -17.10
N SER A 163 4.69 5.07 -15.90
CA SER A 163 3.98 5.85 -14.88
C SER A 163 3.72 7.27 -15.37
N TYR A 164 4.74 7.92 -15.93
CA TYR A 164 4.60 9.27 -16.51
C TYR A 164 3.63 9.28 -17.70
N ALA A 165 3.72 8.30 -18.60
CA ALA A 165 2.82 8.21 -19.75
C ALA A 165 1.36 8.09 -19.31
N CYS A 166 1.07 7.24 -18.30
CA CYS A 166 -0.26 7.11 -17.74
C CYS A 166 -0.73 8.40 -17.07
N PHE A 167 0.09 8.98 -16.21
CA PHE A 167 -0.22 10.22 -15.49
C PHE A 167 -0.52 11.39 -16.45
N ASN A 168 0.34 11.59 -17.47
CA ASN A 168 0.17 12.67 -18.45
C ASN A 168 -1.12 12.50 -19.27
N ARG A 169 -1.47 11.25 -19.63
CA ARG A 169 -2.73 10.95 -20.32
C ARG A 169 -3.93 11.31 -19.45
N LEU A 170 -3.91 10.95 -18.16
CA LEU A 170 -4.99 11.28 -17.22
C LEU A 170 -5.13 12.80 -17.00
N LYS A 171 -4.02 13.52 -16.96
CA LYS A 171 -4.05 15.01 -16.90
C LYS A 171 -4.63 15.60 -18.17
N ALA A 172 -4.18 15.16 -19.35
CA ALA A 172 -4.64 15.66 -20.62
C ALA A 172 -6.14 15.41 -20.85
N SER A 173 -6.67 14.29 -20.32
CA SER A 173 -8.12 13.98 -20.39
C SER A 173 -8.97 14.66 -19.30
N GLY A 174 -8.38 15.48 -18.42
CA GLY A 174 -9.10 16.15 -17.33
C GLY A 174 -9.51 15.21 -16.17
N GLN A 175 -9.05 13.96 -16.16
CA GLN A 175 -9.33 13.02 -15.08
C GLN A 175 -8.53 13.33 -13.81
N LEU A 176 -7.44 14.08 -13.94
CA LEU A 176 -6.66 14.60 -12.82
C LEU A 176 -6.65 16.12 -12.83
N PRO A 177 -6.62 16.78 -11.65
CA PRO A 177 -6.46 18.22 -11.56
C PRO A 177 -5.20 18.72 -12.28
N ALA A 178 -5.25 19.90 -12.85
CA ALA A 178 -4.08 20.51 -13.50
C ALA A 178 -2.87 20.65 -12.54
N SER A 179 -3.15 20.89 -11.24
CA SER A 179 -2.15 20.98 -10.17
C SER A 179 -1.62 19.65 -9.68
N ALA A 180 -2.19 18.50 -10.11
CA ALA A 180 -1.77 17.19 -9.66
C ALA A 180 -0.30 16.94 -9.95
N LYS A 181 0.39 16.32 -8.98
CA LYS A 181 1.76 15.80 -9.08
C LYS A 181 1.72 14.28 -9.09
N ILE A 182 2.65 13.64 -9.77
CA ILE A 182 2.70 12.17 -9.85
C ILE A 182 3.15 11.54 -8.52
N GLY A 183 3.95 12.27 -7.73
CA GLY A 183 4.57 11.77 -6.51
C GLY A 183 5.74 10.83 -6.78
N GLY A 184 6.26 10.21 -5.72
CA GLY A 184 7.45 9.34 -5.81
C GLY A 184 7.74 8.66 -4.49
N ASN A 185 9.00 8.21 -4.34
CA ASN A 185 9.53 7.58 -3.12
C ASN A 185 8.74 6.35 -2.66
N VAL A 186 8.22 5.56 -3.61
CA VAL A 186 7.55 4.29 -3.33
C VAL A 186 8.60 3.20 -3.18
N GLY A 187 8.44 2.37 -2.15
CA GLY A 187 9.36 1.27 -1.87
C GLY A 187 8.72 0.13 -1.09
N ILE A 188 9.55 -0.88 -0.80
CA ILE A 188 9.22 -2.01 0.06
C ILE A 188 10.04 -1.85 1.34
N HIS A 189 9.39 -1.90 2.49
CA HIS A 189 10.06 -1.66 3.77
C HIS A 189 9.45 -2.49 4.91
N GLY A 190 10.08 -2.47 6.06
CA GLY A 190 9.56 -3.05 7.29
C GLY A 190 8.54 -2.15 7.98
N ILE A 191 8.45 -2.30 9.29
CA ILE A 191 7.54 -1.53 10.13
C ILE A 191 8.29 -1.07 11.37
N TRP A 192 7.76 -0.10 12.10
CA TRP A 192 8.34 0.28 13.40
C TRP A 192 8.35 -0.91 14.37
N GLN A 193 9.23 -0.86 15.33
CA GLN A 193 9.34 -1.91 16.35
C GLN A 193 8.00 -2.09 17.09
N GLY A 194 7.50 -3.33 17.16
CA GLY A 194 6.22 -3.66 17.76
C GLY A 194 5.00 -3.44 16.86
N GLY A 195 5.18 -3.03 15.59
CA GLY A 195 4.09 -2.78 14.65
C GLY A 195 3.58 -4.00 13.87
N ASP A 196 4.10 -5.19 14.12
CA ASP A 196 3.79 -6.41 13.34
C ASP A 196 2.30 -6.73 13.25
N ASP A 197 1.50 -6.31 14.24
CA ASP A 197 0.05 -6.49 14.24
C ASP A 197 -0.64 -5.76 13.08
N MET A 198 -0.10 -4.63 12.63
CA MET A 198 -0.59 -3.92 11.44
C MET A 198 -0.54 -4.82 10.22
N ILE A 199 0.60 -5.50 10.03
CA ILE A 199 0.78 -6.45 8.93
C ILE A 199 -0.12 -7.67 9.12
N GLN A 200 -0.17 -8.20 10.36
CA GLN A 200 -0.96 -9.39 10.69
C GLN A 200 -2.46 -9.18 10.44
N LEU A 201 -2.98 -8.02 10.79
CA LEU A 201 -4.39 -7.67 10.61
C LEU A 201 -4.73 -7.15 9.21
N GLY A 202 -3.72 -6.92 8.33
CA GLY A 202 -3.93 -6.41 6.99
C GLY A 202 -4.24 -4.91 6.94
N ILE A 203 -3.90 -4.15 7.99
CA ILE A 203 -4.23 -2.73 8.10
C ILE A 203 -3.37 -1.92 7.12
N GLY A 204 -4.02 -1.22 6.18
CA GLY A 204 -3.37 -0.32 5.24
C GLY A 204 -3.04 1.02 5.90
N TRP A 205 -1.75 1.34 6.03
CA TRP A 205 -1.27 2.52 6.74
C TRP A 205 -0.28 3.38 5.95
N THR A 206 0.29 2.86 4.86
CA THR A 206 1.32 3.55 4.10
C THR A 206 0.74 4.62 3.15
N ASP A 207 1.59 5.51 2.66
CA ASP A 207 1.22 6.48 1.63
C ASP A 207 1.47 5.97 0.20
N GLY A 208 1.47 4.63 0.04
CA GLY A 208 1.65 3.94 -1.23
C GLY A 208 2.83 2.97 -1.27
N CYS A 209 3.62 2.89 -0.22
CA CYS A 209 4.66 1.87 -0.05
C CYS A 209 4.05 0.50 0.26
N ILE A 210 4.88 -0.52 0.16
CA ILE A 210 4.58 -1.90 0.50
C ILE A 210 5.27 -2.22 1.83
N ALA A 211 4.53 -2.53 2.89
CA ALA A 211 5.09 -2.84 4.19
C ALA A 211 4.99 -4.33 4.52
N LEU A 212 6.06 -4.87 5.10
CA LEU A 212 6.19 -6.25 5.57
C LEU A 212 6.51 -6.25 7.07
N LYS A 213 6.42 -7.42 7.72
CA LYS A 213 7.03 -7.62 9.04
C LYS A 213 8.54 -7.46 8.96
N ASN A 214 9.18 -7.00 10.03
CA ASN A 214 10.63 -6.75 10.04
C ASN A 214 11.44 -7.99 9.68
N LYS A 215 11.12 -9.15 10.24
CA LYS A 215 11.76 -10.42 9.88
C LYS A 215 11.61 -10.78 8.40
N ASP A 216 10.48 -10.43 7.78
CA ASP A 216 10.21 -10.75 6.38
C ASP A 216 10.93 -9.79 5.43
N ILE A 217 11.03 -8.50 5.79
CA ILE A 217 11.79 -7.54 4.99
C ILE A 217 13.30 -7.82 5.07
N GLU A 218 13.83 -8.25 6.21
CA GLU A 218 15.24 -8.66 6.36
C GLU A 218 15.58 -9.86 5.45
N ASP A 219 14.73 -10.90 5.44
CA ASP A 219 14.88 -12.06 4.55
C ASP A 219 14.80 -11.63 3.07
N LEU A 220 13.79 -10.85 2.69
CA LEU A 220 13.64 -10.34 1.33
C LEU A 220 14.84 -9.47 0.92
N PHE A 221 15.30 -8.60 1.81
CA PHE A 221 16.42 -7.71 1.56
C PHE A 221 17.71 -8.47 1.29
N SER A 222 17.94 -9.60 1.98
CA SER A 222 19.10 -10.45 1.75
C SER A 222 19.06 -11.19 0.40
N LEU A 223 17.85 -11.52 -0.06
CA LEU A 223 17.64 -12.30 -1.29
C LEU A 223 17.79 -11.46 -2.55
N VAL A 224 17.23 -10.25 -2.56
CA VAL A 224 17.11 -9.42 -3.77
C VAL A 224 18.21 -8.37 -3.86
N SER A 225 18.50 -7.90 -5.06
CA SER A 225 19.50 -6.88 -5.36
C SER A 225 18.90 -5.71 -6.13
N VAL A 226 19.64 -4.60 -6.20
CA VAL A 226 19.33 -3.51 -7.13
C VAL A 226 19.20 -4.09 -8.54
N GLY A 227 18.21 -3.63 -9.31
CA GLY A 227 17.85 -4.16 -10.60
C GLY A 227 16.82 -5.29 -10.59
N THR A 228 16.56 -5.97 -9.45
CA THR A 228 15.53 -7.02 -9.35
C THR A 228 14.18 -6.49 -9.83
N ARG A 229 13.53 -7.25 -10.71
CA ARG A 229 12.22 -6.93 -11.27
C ARG A 229 11.12 -7.10 -10.22
N VAL A 230 10.22 -6.12 -10.17
CA VAL A 230 9.07 -6.08 -9.26
C VAL A 230 7.81 -5.85 -10.07
N TYR A 231 6.87 -6.78 -10.01
CA TYR A 231 5.55 -6.66 -10.63
C TYR A 231 4.52 -6.42 -9.52
N ILE A 232 3.74 -5.36 -9.67
CA ILE A 232 2.66 -5.02 -8.73
C ILE A 232 1.35 -5.04 -9.50
N ARG A 233 0.40 -5.80 -8.98
CA ARG A 233 -0.95 -5.90 -9.55
C ARG A 233 -2.01 -6.00 -8.45
N LYS A 234 -3.23 -5.75 -8.86
CA LYS A 234 -4.44 -6.01 -8.07
C LYS A 234 -4.55 -7.47 -7.67
#